data_42016f695f9e11f736ab13dbb5f8381e
#
_entry.id   42016f695f9e11f736ab13dbb5f8381e
#
_cell.length_a   1.000
_cell.length_b   1.000
_cell.length_c   1.000
_cell.angle_alpha   90.00
_cell.angle_beta   90.00
_cell.angle_gamma   90.00
#
_symmetry.space_group_name_H-M   'P 1'
#
loop_
_entity.id
_entity.type
_entity.pdbx_description
1 polymer ?
#
loop_
_entity_poly.entity_id
_entity_poly.type
_entity_poly.pdbx_seq_one_letter_code
_entity_poly.pdbx_strand_id
1 'polypeptide(L)'
;MSLLEEAWEEREEVVYPEVFGDTGPGIYPLSNGVFEQLDAQSVDPRWLTHGVFQSPPNDTRNTWVYVTSGMSNPWESDKPQDYSGFGVEFVLETEQASTWAINVLHTLMAYNLMLASGQMGEPALLDYGDRIPFALSDDIMAMVIAPPFQLPENIEIKSGRVDFLQIVGVTEAELTHAQETSSEALIELLIEETGGLITAKQRKSVV
;
A
#
# COMPACT_ATOMS: atom_id res chain seq x y z
N MET A 1 -4.60 26.78 -9.35
CA MET A 1 -4.37 25.50 -8.63
C MET A 1 -3.08 24.94 -9.16
N SER A 2 -2.17 24.49 -8.30
CA SER A 2 -0.94 23.83 -8.73
C SER A 2 -1.26 22.41 -9.22
N LEU A 3 -0.36 21.78 -10.00
CA LEU A 3 -0.55 20.39 -10.42
C LEU A 3 -0.70 19.46 -9.21
N LEU A 4 0.03 19.73 -8.12
CA LEU A 4 -0.09 19.00 -6.87
C LEU A 4 -1.50 19.07 -6.27
N GLU A 5 -2.08 20.28 -6.17
CA GLU A 5 -3.42 20.46 -5.64
C GLU A 5 -4.48 19.79 -6.54
N GLU A 6 -4.33 19.90 -7.87
CA GLU A 6 -5.23 19.24 -8.82
C GLU A 6 -5.12 17.71 -8.75
N ALA A 7 -3.91 17.16 -8.64
CA ALA A 7 -3.69 15.72 -8.52
C ALA A 7 -4.24 15.16 -7.20
N TRP A 8 -4.08 15.91 -6.13
CA TRP A 8 -4.58 15.56 -4.81
C TRP A 8 -6.11 15.53 -4.79
N GLU A 9 -6.75 16.64 -5.22
CA GLU A 9 -8.21 16.74 -5.28
C GLU A 9 -8.81 15.66 -6.20
N GLU A 10 -8.26 15.46 -7.41
CA GLU A 10 -8.72 14.43 -8.34
C GLU A 10 -8.61 13.02 -7.76
N ARG A 11 -7.46 12.66 -7.17
CA ARG A 11 -7.24 11.33 -6.59
C ARG A 11 -8.17 11.05 -5.41
N GLU A 12 -8.27 11.98 -4.46
CA GLU A 12 -8.94 11.74 -3.18
C GLU A 12 -10.44 12.00 -3.22
N GLU A 13 -10.88 13.01 -3.99
CA GLU A 13 -12.29 13.41 -4.02
C GLU A 13 -13.07 12.79 -5.20
N VAL A 14 -12.37 12.28 -6.22
CA VAL A 14 -13.03 11.72 -7.41
C VAL A 14 -12.66 10.25 -7.59
N VAL A 15 -11.38 9.96 -7.84
CA VAL A 15 -10.94 8.64 -8.29
C VAL A 15 -11.04 7.59 -7.17
N TYR A 16 -10.61 7.90 -5.95
CA TYR A 16 -10.71 6.93 -4.85
C TYR A 16 -12.17 6.58 -4.50
N PRO A 17 -13.13 7.54 -4.41
CA PRO A 17 -14.54 7.19 -4.28
C PRO A 17 -15.10 6.35 -5.43
N GLU A 18 -14.68 6.60 -6.67
CA GLU A 18 -15.11 5.79 -7.83
C GLU A 18 -14.57 4.36 -7.78
N VAL A 19 -13.30 4.19 -7.38
CA VAL A 19 -12.62 2.89 -7.35
C VAL A 19 -12.96 2.08 -6.11
N PHE A 20 -12.92 2.70 -4.94
CA PHE A 20 -13.03 2.00 -3.65
C PHE A 20 -14.41 2.16 -3.00
N GLY A 21 -15.21 3.14 -3.40
CA GLY A 21 -16.46 3.53 -2.75
C GLY A 21 -16.22 4.56 -1.65
N ASP A 22 -17.04 4.55 -0.62
CA ASP A 22 -16.89 5.46 0.52
C ASP A 22 -15.48 5.36 1.12
N THR A 23 -14.76 6.47 1.19
CA THR A 23 -13.41 6.58 1.77
C THR A 23 -13.41 6.97 3.25
N GLY A 24 -14.58 6.88 3.89
CA GLY A 24 -14.74 7.11 5.32
C GLY A 24 -14.59 8.57 5.75
N PRO A 25 -14.15 8.83 7.00
CA PRO A 25 -14.10 10.19 7.56
C PRO A 25 -12.95 11.05 7.01
N GLY A 26 -12.17 10.53 6.06
CA GLY A 26 -11.00 11.17 5.50
C GLY A 26 -9.70 10.40 5.77
N ILE A 27 -8.60 11.04 5.47
CA ILE A 27 -7.26 10.44 5.57
C ILE A 27 -6.82 10.27 7.03
N TYR A 28 -6.20 9.13 7.33
CA TYR A 28 -5.44 8.90 8.56
C TYR A 28 -3.98 9.28 8.29
N PRO A 29 -3.50 10.45 8.75
CA PRO A 29 -2.20 10.98 8.35
C PRO A 29 -1.03 10.24 9.01
N LEU A 30 0.13 10.24 8.33
CA LEU A 30 1.39 9.85 8.91
C LEU A 30 1.75 10.76 10.09
N SER A 31 2.45 10.20 11.06
CA SER A 31 2.97 10.94 12.22
C SER A 31 4.47 10.77 12.36
N ASN A 32 5.13 11.70 13.07
CA ASN A 32 6.54 11.58 13.39
C ASN A 32 6.86 10.29 14.13
N GLY A 33 5.95 9.78 14.97
CA GLY A 33 6.14 8.53 15.71
C GLY A 33 6.35 7.30 14.83
N VAL A 34 5.80 7.25 13.62
CA VAL A 34 6.07 6.16 12.66
C VAL A 34 7.52 6.22 12.19
N PHE A 35 8.01 7.39 11.85
CA PHE A 35 9.39 7.60 11.41
C PHE A 35 10.40 7.37 12.54
N GLU A 36 10.07 7.76 13.77
CA GLU A 36 10.88 7.48 14.95
C GLU A 36 11.05 5.98 15.20
N GLN A 37 9.99 5.19 15.01
CA GLN A 37 10.05 3.71 15.12
C GLN A 37 10.94 3.06 14.04
N LEU A 38 11.15 3.73 12.92
CA LEU A 38 12.02 3.30 11.82
C LEU A 38 13.43 3.90 11.91
N ASP A 39 13.77 4.58 13.00
CA ASP A 39 15.06 5.25 13.20
C ASP A 39 15.40 6.26 12.08
N ALA A 40 14.38 6.98 11.56
CA ALA A 40 14.57 7.99 10.52
C ALA A 40 15.52 9.11 10.98
N GLN A 41 16.50 9.45 10.15
CA GLN A 41 17.46 10.51 10.44
C GLN A 41 16.84 11.91 10.32
N SER A 42 15.87 12.05 9.42
CA SER A 42 15.10 13.28 9.20
C SER A 42 13.73 12.95 8.63
N VAL A 43 12.76 13.81 8.90
CA VAL A 43 11.40 13.73 8.35
C VAL A 43 11.12 14.98 7.54
N ASP A 44 10.83 14.82 6.25
CA ASP A 44 10.35 15.93 5.44
C ASP A 44 8.92 16.28 5.91
N PRO A 45 8.64 17.55 6.26
CA PRO A 45 7.30 17.95 6.68
C PRO A 45 6.18 17.60 5.67
N ARG A 46 6.51 17.52 4.37
CA ARG A 46 5.57 17.12 3.30
C ARG A 46 5.04 15.69 3.52
N TRP A 47 5.85 14.79 4.10
CA TRP A 47 5.44 13.41 4.36
C TRP A 47 4.32 13.29 5.38
N LEU A 48 4.19 14.27 6.28
CA LEU A 48 3.12 14.29 7.29
C LEU A 48 1.74 14.64 6.70
N THR A 49 1.68 15.01 5.42
CA THR A 49 0.41 15.16 4.67
C THR A 49 -0.02 13.86 3.97
N HIS A 50 0.84 12.84 3.96
CA HIS A 50 0.52 11.53 3.43
C HIS A 50 -0.26 10.72 4.47
N GLY A 51 -1.01 9.73 4.03
CA GLY A 51 -1.73 8.88 4.96
C GLY A 51 -2.48 7.73 4.28
N VAL A 52 -3.47 7.20 4.98
CA VAL A 52 -4.26 6.04 4.56
C VAL A 52 -5.74 6.39 4.60
N PHE A 53 -6.47 6.04 3.55
CA PHE A 53 -7.94 6.00 3.55
C PHE A 53 -8.41 4.59 3.88
N GLN A 54 -9.56 4.51 4.53
CA GLN A 54 -10.24 3.27 4.86
C GLN A 54 -11.59 3.25 4.16
N SER A 55 -11.83 2.23 3.33
CA SER A 55 -13.08 2.04 2.62
C SER A 55 -13.82 0.81 3.13
N PRO A 56 -15.08 0.94 3.60
CA PRO A 56 -15.88 -0.18 4.07
C PRO A 56 -16.35 -1.07 2.91
N PRO A 57 -16.89 -2.28 3.21
CA PRO A 57 -17.63 -3.08 2.25
C PRO A 57 -18.73 -2.29 1.55
N ASN A 58 -18.99 -2.64 0.29
CA ASN A 58 -20.03 -2.01 -0.54
C ASN A 58 -20.77 -3.08 -1.37
N ASP A 59 -21.63 -2.67 -2.29
CA ASP A 59 -22.46 -3.58 -3.09
C ASP A 59 -21.65 -4.53 -4.02
N THR A 60 -20.40 -4.19 -4.31
CA THR A 60 -19.52 -4.96 -5.21
C THR A 60 -18.39 -5.69 -4.48
N ARG A 61 -18.15 -5.35 -3.22
CA ARG A 61 -17.03 -5.87 -2.42
C ARG A 61 -17.45 -6.06 -0.97
N ASN A 62 -17.20 -7.23 -0.40
CA ASN A 62 -17.51 -7.57 0.99
C ASN A 62 -16.34 -7.41 1.97
N THR A 63 -15.22 -6.85 1.50
CA THR A 63 -13.99 -6.60 2.29
C THR A 63 -13.80 -5.13 2.60
N TRP A 64 -13.00 -4.85 3.62
CA TRP A 64 -12.44 -3.54 3.91
C TRP A 64 -11.18 -3.34 3.07
N VAL A 65 -11.07 -2.19 2.42
CA VAL A 65 -9.87 -1.76 1.68
C VAL A 65 -9.24 -0.58 2.38
N TYR A 66 -7.93 -0.63 2.47
CA TYR A 66 -7.08 0.47 2.92
C TYR A 66 -6.19 0.87 1.77
N VAL A 67 -6.12 2.15 1.46
CA VAL A 67 -5.31 2.67 0.37
C VAL A 67 -4.50 3.88 0.85
N THR A 68 -3.22 3.91 0.50
CA THR A 68 -2.37 5.07 0.80
C THR A 68 -2.66 6.22 -0.15
N SER A 69 -2.32 7.41 0.28
CA SER A 69 -2.34 8.62 -0.53
C SER A 69 -1.18 9.52 -0.15
N GLY A 70 -0.38 9.89 -1.14
CA GLY A 70 0.75 10.80 -0.96
C GLY A 70 2.02 10.43 -1.70
N MET A 71 2.35 9.13 -1.85
CA MET A 71 3.53 8.70 -2.61
C MET A 71 3.43 9.07 -4.10
N SER A 72 2.23 9.13 -4.63
CA SER A 72 1.95 9.59 -6.00
C SER A 72 1.80 11.12 -6.13
N ASN A 73 2.12 11.91 -5.10
CA ASN A 73 2.10 13.36 -5.19
C ASN A 73 3.23 13.87 -6.09
N PRO A 74 2.95 14.73 -7.11
CA PRO A 74 3.96 15.24 -8.04
C PRO A 74 4.75 16.41 -7.43
N TRP A 75 5.49 16.16 -6.33
CA TRP A 75 6.25 17.19 -5.60
C TRP A 75 7.35 17.85 -6.42
N GLU A 76 7.94 17.11 -7.36
CA GLU A 76 9.13 17.54 -8.10
C GLU A 76 8.80 17.97 -9.55
N SER A 77 7.50 18.05 -9.90
CA SER A 77 7.09 18.42 -11.26
C SER A 77 5.87 19.33 -11.29
N ASP A 78 5.94 20.39 -12.12
CA ASP A 78 4.82 21.27 -12.41
C ASP A 78 4.03 20.84 -13.67
N LYS A 79 4.40 19.72 -14.28
CA LYS A 79 3.80 19.18 -15.51
C LYS A 79 3.51 17.70 -15.36
N PRO A 80 2.45 17.19 -16.04
CA PRO A 80 2.19 15.77 -16.11
C PRO A 80 3.42 14.96 -16.55
N GLN A 81 3.61 13.80 -15.97
CA GLN A 81 4.64 12.83 -16.28
C GLN A 81 3.99 11.50 -16.66
N ASP A 82 4.78 10.52 -17.12
CA ASP A 82 4.26 9.17 -17.36
C ASP A 82 3.72 8.55 -16.07
N TYR A 83 4.40 8.79 -14.95
CA TYR A 83 3.97 8.41 -13.60
C TYR A 83 3.87 9.63 -12.68
N SER A 84 2.86 9.65 -11.83
CA SER A 84 2.66 10.69 -10.83
C SER A 84 3.48 10.43 -9.56
N GLY A 85 4.37 11.34 -9.19
CA GLY A 85 5.23 11.19 -8.01
C GLY A 85 6.09 9.93 -8.11
N PHE A 86 5.99 9.02 -7.12
CA PHE A 86 6.65 7.70 -7.17
C PHE A 86 5.93 6.70 -8.10
N GLY A 87 4.78 7.05 -8.64
CA GLY A 87 4.00 6.20 -9.53
C GLY A 87 3.25 5.07 -8.82
N VAL A 88 3.26 5.01 -7.49
CA VAL A 88 2.66 3.92 -6.72
C VAL A 88 1.89 4.40 -5.50
N GLU A 89 0.86 3.64 -5.13
CA GLU A 89 0.20 3.67 -3.83
C GLU A 89 -0.03 2.24 -3.34
N PHE A 90 0.00 2.01 -2.03
CA PHE A 90 -0.24 0.70 -1.45
C PHE A 90 -1.72 0.47 -1.18
N VAL A 91 -2.17 -0.76 -1.38
CA VAL A 91 -3.51 -1.22 -0.97
C VAL A 91 -3.41 -2.45 -0.08
N LEU A 92 -4.33 -2.61 0.86
CA LEU A 92 -4.44 -3.77 1.73
C LEU A 92 -5.92 -4.10 1.96
N GLU A 93 -6.29 -5.38 1.88
CA GLU A 93 -7.65 -5.85 2.12
C GLU A 93 -7.75 -6.67 3.41
N THR A 94 -8.84 -6.47 4.13
CA THR A 94 -9.19 -7.26 5.33
C THR A 94 -10.66 -7.64 5.33
N GLU A 95 -11.02 -8.72 6.04
CA GLU A 95 -12.44 -9.10 6.21
C GLU A 95 -13.20 -8.15 7.14
N GLN A 96 -12.50 -7.55 8.12
CA GLN A 96 -13.11 -6.71 9.13
C GLN A 96 -12.32 -5.40 9.29
N ALA A 97 -13.00 -4.34 9.73
CA ALA A 97 -12.36 -3.08 10.07
C ALA A 97 -11.18 -3.30 11.04
N SER A 98 -10.01 -2.81 10.67
CA SER A 98 -8.76 -3.15 11.36
C SER A 98 -7.80 -1.96 11.43
N THR A 99 -7.58 -1.43 12.62
CA THR A 99 -6.61 -0.34 12.83
C THR A 99 -5.16 -0.78 12.52
N TRP A 100 -4.86 -2.08 12.68
CA TRP A 100 -3.55 -2.61 12.35
C TRP A 100 -3.23 -2.49 10.85
N ALA A 101 -4.23 -2.54 9.96
CA ALA A 101 -4.03 -2.37 8.51
C ALA A 101 -3.51 -0.97 8.19
N ILE A 102 -4.06 0.06 8.86
CA ILE A 102 -3.58 1.43 8.77
C ILE A 102 -2.12 1.51 9.23
N ASN A 103 -1.79 0.89 10.37
CA ASN A 103 -0.42 0.90 10.91
C ASN A 103 0.58 0.20 9.98
N VAL A 104 0.19 -0.93 9.36
CA VAL A 104 1.02 -1.62 8.36
C VAL A 104 1.32 -0.68 7.18
N LEU A 105 0.29 -0.08 6.60
CA LEU A 105 0.46 0.81 5.46
C LEU A 105 1.23 2.09 5.83
N HIS A 106 1.01 2.66 7.02
CA HIS A 106 1.82 3.78 7.52
C HIS A 106 3.31 3.40 7.61
N THR A 107 3.62 2.23 8.17
CA THR A 107 5.01 1.77 8.31
C THR A 107 5.66 1.55 6.95
N LEU A 108 4.97 0.87 6.03
CA LEU A 108 5.51 0.59 4.69
C LEU A 108 5.66 1.86 3.86
N MET A 109 4.69 2.79 3.96
CA MET A 109 4.77 4.09 3.29
C MET A 109 5.94 4.93 3.82
N ALA A 110 6.09 5.03 5.15
CA ALA A 110 7.21 5.74 5.76
C ALA A 110 8.56 5.11 5.35
N TYR A 111 8.64 3.77 5.35
CA TYR A 111 9.82 3.05 4.88
C TYR A 111 10.14 3.39 3.41
N ASN A 112 9.15 3.37 2.52
CA ASN A 112 9.33 3.70 1.10
C ASN A 112 9.76 5.16 0.88
N LEU A 113 9.24 6.10 1.67
CA LEU A 113 9.68 7.51 1.67
C LEU A 113 11.14 7.65 2.13
N MET A 114 11.56 6.89 3.15
CA MET A 114 12.95 6.86 3.61
C MET A 114 13.89 6.24 2.57
N LEU A 115 13.45 5.21 1.84
CA LEU A 115 14.17 4.66 0.68
C LEU A 115 14.38 5.74 -0.39
N ALA A 116 13.30 6.43 -0.78
CA ALA A 116 13.34 7.48 -1.80
C ALA A 116 14.26 8.65 -1.42
N SER A 117 14.36 8.97 -0.12
CA SER A 117 15.21 10.04 0.38
C SER A 117 16.69 9.64 0.55
N GLY A 118 17.05 8.38 0.30
CA GLY A 118 18.40 7.87 0.46
C GLY A 118 18.82 7.58 1.91
N GLN A 119 17.91 7.67 2.89
CA GLN A 119 18.24 7.41 4.31
C GLN A 119 18.59 5.94 4.59
N MET A 120 18.16 5.05 3.69
CA MET A 120 18.40 3.60 3.78
C MET A 120 19.50 3.11 2.80
N GLY A 121 20.35 4.01 2.31
CA GLY A 121 21.33 3.74 1.26
C GLY A 121 20.76 4.00 -0.15
N GLU A 122 21.09 3.16 -1.12
CA GLU A 122 20.57 3.26 -2.50
C GLU A 122 19.72 2.03 -2.92
N PRO A 123 18.83 1.48 -2.07
CA PRO A 123 17.96 0.40 -2.51
C PRO A 123 16.88 0.94 -3.45
N ALA A 124 16.29 0.05 -4.26
CA ALA A 124 15.13 0.37 -5.06
C ALA A 124 13.91 0.64 -4.15
N LEU A 125 12.93 1.39 -4.64
CA LEU A 125 11.62 1.48 -4.00
C LEU A 125 10.94 0.12 -3.99
N LEU A 126 9.99 -0.07 -3.08
CA LEU A 126 9.19 -1.28 -3.00
C LEU A 126 8.38 -1.47 -4.29
N ASP A 127 8.37 -2.71 -4.80
CA ASP A 127 7.72 -3.07 -6.06
C ASP A 127 7.10 -4.49 -5.99
N TYR A 128 6.39 -4.89 -7.05
CA TYR A 128 5.79 -6.22 -7.17
C TYR A 128 6.82 -7.34 -6.95
N GLY A 129 6.39 -8.35 -6.21
CA GLY A 129 7.21 -9.51 -5.88
C GLY A 129 8.13 -9.33 -4.67
N ASP A 130 8.26 -8.11 -4.13
CA ASP A 130 9.06 -7.87 -2.93
C ASP A 130 8.49 -8.62 -1.72
N ARG A 131 9.39 -9.14 -0.91
CA ARG A 131 9.12 -9.84 0.35
C ARG A 131 9.70 -9.04 1.50
N ILE A 132 8.83 -8.56 2.36
CA ILE A 132 9.18 -7.64 3.44
C ILE A 132 9.07 -8.40 4.76
N PRO A 133 10.15 -8.53 5.54
CA PRO A 133 10.11 -9.11 6.88
C PRO A 133 9.33 -8.16 7.80
N PHE A 134 8.07 -8.46 8.01
CA PHE A 134 7.15 -7.67 8.81
C PHE A 134 6.18 -8.60 9.54
N ALA A 135 6.49 -8.93 10.79
CA ALA A 135 5.63 -9.76 11.62
C ALA A 135 4.40 -8.97 12.09
N LEU A 136 3.23 -9.36 11.59
CA LEU A 136 1.95 -8.79 11.98
C LEU A 136 1.36 -9.51 13.21
N SER A 137 1.63 -10.79 13.34
CA SER A 137 1.14 -11.68 14.39
C SER A 137 2.02 -12.92 14.47
N ASP A 138 1.68 -13.87 15.36
CA ASP A 138 2.36 -15.16 15.44
C ASP A 138 2.19 -16.02 14.17
N ASP A 139 1.08 -15.81 13.42
CA ASP A 139 0.82 -16.57 12.20
C ASP A 139 1.38 -15.85 10.94
N ILE A 140 1.37 -14.52 10.92
CA ILE A 140 1.79 -13.71 9.76
C ILE A 140 3.14 -13.08 10.02
N MET A 141 4.17 -13.60 9.35
CA MET A 141 5.57 -13.28 9.62
C MET A 141 6.21 -12.35 8.61
N ALA A 142 5.57 -12.17 7.45
CA ALA A 142 6.06 -11.28 6.40
C ALA A 142 4.91 -10.71 5.56
N MET A 143 5.24 -9.72 4.74
CA MET A 143 4.37 -9.19 3.68
C MET A 143 4.98 -9.48 2.32
N VAL A 144 4.13 -9.79 1.35
CA VAL A 144 4.49 -9.89 -0.07
C VAL A 144 3.73 -8.82 -0.84
N ILE A 145 4.35 -8.22 -1.85
CA ILE A 145 3.72 -7.23 -2.72
C ILE A 145 3.21 -7.91 -3.99
N ALA A 146 1.93 -7.79 -4.24
CA ALA A 146 1.24 -8.39 -5.39
C ALA A 146 0.57 -7.33 -6.27
N PRO A 147 0.32 -7.64 -7.56
CA PRO A 147 -0.70 -6.92 -8.31
C PRO A 147 -2.05 -7.05 -7.60
N PRO A 148 -2.89 -6.00 -7.58
CA PRO A 148 -4.20 -6.06 -6.95
C PRO A 148 -5.08 -7.16 -7.54
N PHE A 149 -5.78 -7.88 -6.66
CA PHE A 149 -6.76 -8.88 -7.06
C PHE A 149 -8.17 -8.32 -6.84
N GLN A 150 -9.01 -8.34 -7.89
CA GLN A 150 -10.37 -7.77 -7.88
C GLN A 150 -10.45 -6.23 -7.64
N LEU A 151 -9.33 -5.54 -7.67
CA LEU A 151 -9.23 -4.08 -7.70
C LEU A 151 -8.50 -3.67 -8.98
N PRO A 152 -8.65 -2.42 -9.45
CA PRO A 152 -7.83 -1.92 -10.56
C PRO A 152 -6.34 -2.01 -10.23
N GLU A 153 -5.53 -2.39 -11.22
CA GLU A 153 -4.07 -2.40 -11.07
C GLU A 153 -3.49 -0.99 -11.00
N ASN A 154 -4.15 -0.04 -11.61
CA ASN A 154 -3.70 1.35 -11.69
C ASN A 154 -4.87 2.31 -11.90
N ILE A 155 -4.56 3.58 -11.74
CA ILE A 155 -5.41 4.73 -12.09
C ILE A 155 -4.60 5.74 -12.91
N GLU A 156 -5.32 6.52 -13.71
CA GLU A 156 -4.77 7.69 -14.41
C GLU A 156 -5.34 8.95 -13.75
N ILE A 157 -4.46 9.85 -13.34
CA ILE A 157 -4.80 11.18 -12.84
C ILE A 157 -4.07 12.23 -13.69
N LYS A 158 -4.43 13.51 -13.57
CA LYS A 158 -3.86 14.59 -14.39
C LYS A 158 -2.34 14.67 -14.35
N SER A 159 -1.72 14.26 -13.24
CA SER A 159 -0.27 14.30 -13.07
C SER A 159 0.46 13.07 -13.62
N GLY A 160 -0.27 11.99 -13.95
CA GLY A 160 0.27 10.75 -14.52
C GLY A 160 -0.36 9.49 -13.93
N ARG A 161 0.15 8.33 -14.35
CA ARG A 161 -0.30 7.02 -13.89
C ARG A 161 0.15 6.74 -12.46
N VAL A 162 -0.68 6.01 -11.73
CA VAL A 162 -0.41 5.50 -10.38
C VAL A 162 -0.76 4.02 -10.34
N ASP A 163 0.22 3.16 -10.10
CA ASP A 163 0.03 1.73 -9.92
C ASP A 163 -0.33 1.42 -8.45
N PHE A 164 -1.21 0.44 -8.23
CA PHE A 164 -1.51 -0.05 -6.89
C PHE A 164 -0.68 -1.29 -6.59
N LEU A 165 0.00 -1.27 -5.46
CA LEU A 165 0.77 -2.38 -4.92
C LEU A 165 -0.02 -3.01 -3.76
N GLN A 166 -0.57 -4.23 -3.94
CA GLN A 166 -1.32 -4.90 -2.90
C GLN A 166 -0.40 -5.58 -1.89
N ILE A 167 -0.54 -5.21 -0.63
CA ILE A 167 0.21 -5.76 0.50
C ILE A 167 -0.53 -6.98 1.04
N VAL A 168 0.13 -8.13 1.03
CA VAL A 168 -0.45 -9.41 1.42
C VAL A 168 0.37 -10.04 2.56
N GLY A 169 -0.29 -10.30 3.68
CA GLY A 169 0.34 -10.99 4.81
C GLY A 169 0.53 -12.48 4.54
N VAL A 170 1.72 -13.00 4.80
CA VAL A 170 2.10 -14.39 4.56
C VAL A 170 2.66 -15.06 5.82
N THR A 171 2.42 -16.36 5.93
CA THR A 171 2.97 -17.19 7.02
C THR A 171 4.45 -17.51 6.77
N GLU A 172 5.13 -18.04 7.78
CA GLU A 172 6.54 -18.47 7.65
C GLU A 172 6.72 -19.55 6.57
N ALA A 173 5.81 -20.53 6.51
CA ALA A 173 5.86 -21.59 5.50
C ALA A 173 5.64 -21.02 4.08
N GLU A 174 4.71 -20.08 3.90
CA GLU A 174 4.47 -19.41 2.63
C GLU A 174 5.64 -18.53 2.20
N LEU A 175 6.27 -17.83 3.15
CA LEU A 175 7.49 -17.07 2.87
C LEU A 175 8.61 -18.00 2.38
N THR A 176 8.78 -19.15 3.04
CA THR A 176 9.76 -20.17 2.62
C THR A 176 9.43 -20.69 1.22
N HIS A 177 8.17 -21.00 0.95
CA HIS A 177 7.72 -21.42 -0.38
C HIS A 177 8.04 -20.36 -1.45
N ALA A 178 7.76 -19.09 -1.17
CA ALA A 178 8.09 -17.99 -2.09
C ALA A 178 9.61 -17.81 -2.29
N GLN A 179 10.43 -18.14 -1.31
CA GLN A 179 11.90 -18.12 -1.44
C GLN A 179 12.43 -19.29 -2.29
N GLU A 180 11.79 -20.45 -2.20
CA GLU A 180 12.16 -21.66 -2.94
C GLU A 180 11.62 -21.65 -4.38
N THR A 181 10.54 -20.93 -4.65
CA THR A 181 9.88 -20.80 -5.96
C THR A 181 9.94 -19.35 -6.45
N SER A 182 8.84 -18.63 -6.28
CA SER A 182 8.76 -17.17 -6.51
C SER A 182 7.58 -16.55 -5.74
N SER A 183 7.58 -15.23 -5.62
CA SER A 183 6.46 -14.51 -5.05
C SER A 183 5.19 -14.66 -5.90
N GLU A 184 5.31 -14.68 -7.23
CA GLU A 184 4.18 -14.90 -8.15
C GLU A 184 3.54 -16.26 -7.93
N ALA A 185 4.34 -17.32 -7.80
CA ALA A 185 3.82 -18.67 -7.56
C ALA A 185 3.05 -18.76 -6.23
N LEU A 186 3.53 -18.09 -5.18
CA LEU A 186 2.80 -17.98 -3.91
C LEU A 186 1.50 -17.20 -4.07
N ILE A 187 1.51 -16.07 -4.79
CA ILE A 187 0.33 -15.23 -5.01
C ILE A 187 -0.75 -16.02 -5.77
N GLU A 188 -0.38 -16.75 -6.83
CA GLU A 188 -1.29 -17.63 -7.57
C GLU A 188 -1.91 -18.69 -6.65
N LEU A 189 -1.09 -19.33 -5.81
CA LEU A 189 -1.55 -20.34 -4.85
C LEU A 189 -2.51 -19.74 -3.80
N LEU A 190 -2.20 -18.55 -3.26
CA LEU A 190 -3.09 -17.85 -2.34
C LEU A 190 -4.46 -17.57 -2.97
N ILE A 191 -4.48 -17.07 -4.20
CA ILE A 191 -5.73 -16.79 -4.93
C ILE A 191 -6.52 -18.09 -5.15
N GLU A 192 -5.85 -19.18 -5.56
CA GLU A 192 -6.49 -20.48 -5.80
C GLU A 192 -7.11 -21.07 -4.52
N GLU A 193 -6.38 -21.06 -3.42
CA GLU A 193 -6.77 -21.72 -2.17
C GLU A 193 -7.72 -20.87 -1.30
N THR A 194 -7.63 -19.53 -1.36
CA THR A 194 -8.42 -18.65 -0.50
C THR A 194 -9.45 -17.80 -1.26
N GLY A 195 -9.38 -17.76 -2.58
CA GLY A 195 -10.26 -16.95 -3.43
C GLY A 195 -9.90 -15.47 -3.48
N GLY A 196 -8.75 -15.05 -2.92
CA GLY A 196 -8.35 -13.64 -2.92
C GLY A 196 -7.04 -13.37 -2.19
N LEU A 197 -6.70 -12.09 -2.06
CA LEU A 197 -5.48 -11.62 -1.39
C LEU A 197 -5.82 -10.85 -0.11
N ILE A 198 -6.73 -11.40 0.70
CA ILE A 198 -7.20 -10.80 1.94
C ILE A 198 -6.23 -11.15 3.07
N THR A 199 -5.74 -10.15 3.80
CA THR A 199 -4.87 -10.36 4.96
C THR A 199 -5.69 -10.49 6.25
N ALA A 200 -5.45 -11.58 6.97
CA ALA A 200 -5.97 -11.81 8.31
C ALA A 200 -4.81 -12.07 9.27
N LYS A 201 -4.91 -11.58 10.52
CA LYS A 201 -3.87 -11.82 11.53
C LYS A 201 -3.72 -13.29 11.90
N GLN A 202 -4.79 -14.06 11.72
CA GLN A 202 -4.82 -15.50 12.06
C GLN A 202 -5.37 -16.24 10.86
N ARG A 203 -4.55 -17.06 10.26
CA ARG A 203 -4.95 -18.02 9.24
C ARG A 203 -3.97 -19.17 9.14
N LYS A 204 -4.45 -20.28 8.62
CA LYS A 204 -3.57 -21.40 8.29
C LYS A 204 -2.79 -21.10 7.01
N SER A 205 -1.60 -21.67 6.92
CA SER A 205 -0.83 -21.68 5.68
C SER A 205 -1.56 -22.45 4.58
N VAL A 206 -1.33 -22.05 3.34
CA VAL A 206 -1.82 -22.73 2.13
C VAL A 206 -0.77 -23.72 1.58
N VAL A 207 0.42 -23.78 2.17
CA VAL A 207 1.51 -24.71 1.83
C VAL A 207 1.86 -25.61 3.00
#